data_659917e1aeaccfff35b5ea0ff27c7f79
#
_entry.id   659917e1aeaccfff35b5ea0ff27c7f79
#
_cell.length_a   1.000
_cell.length_b   1.000
_cell.length_c   1.000
_cell.angle_alpha   90.00
_cell.angle_beta   90.00
_cell.angle_gamma   90.00
#
_symmetry.space_group_name_H-M   'P 1'
#
loop_
_entity.id
_entity.type
_entity.pdbx_description
1 polymer ?
#
loop_
_entity_poly.entity_id
_entity_poly.type
_entity_poly.pdbx_seq_one_letter_code
_entity_poly.pdbx_strand_id
1 'polypeptide(L)'
;MAPRVVSVVNMKGGVGKSTTVASLAETLSTEGLRVLVIDLDPQSNVSMMLAGQDRWIDLRQKNKTIDEYFNQFVYSTEPRFFRDFIAHTVSDVSGEPKLDLLIATPEFRYIERHALEKWVSQGFDIRQLNTRFSRLTHSAIENVSDNYDLVLFDCPPGISMFAEAAIELSEFIIIPTIADYVSRLGIFAFRKRAL
;
A
#
# COMPACT_ATOMS: atom_id res chain seq x y z
N MET A 1 -15.21 -14.83 -2.24
CA MET A 1 -13.85 -15.33 -1.93
C MET A 1 -13.03 -14.16 -1.45
N ALA A 2 -12.11 -14.36 -0.50
CA ALA A 2 -11.18 -13.31 -0.12
C ALA A 2 -10.30 -12.92 -1.34
N PRO A 3 -9.94 -11.65 -1.49
CA PRO A 3 -9.11 -11.20 -2.59
C PRO A 3 -7.71 -11.80 -2.47
N ARG A 4 -7.06 -12.05 -3.60
CA ARG A 4 -5.64 -12.33 -3.62
C ARG A 4 -4.86 -11.07 -3.27
N VAL A 5 -3.85 -11.21 -2.42
CA VAL A 5 -3.02 -10.08 -1.99
C VAL A 5 -1.61 -10.26 -2.54
N VAL A 6 -1.10 -9.22 -3.17
CA VAL A 6 0.23 -9.20 -3.80
C VAL A 6 0.98 -7.94 -3.41
N SER A 7 2.19 -8.08 -2.91
CA SER A 7 3.08 -6.94 -2.64
C SER A 7 4.19 -6.83 -3.67
N VAL A 8 4.41 -5.61 -4.17
CA VAL A 8 5.54 -5.30 -5.05
C VAL A 8 6.61 -4.58 -4.23
N VAL A 9 7.74 -5.23 -4.02
CA VAL A 9 8.76 -4.81 -3.06
C VAL A 9 10.16 -4.85 -3.68
N ASN A 10 11.01 -3.91 -3.32
CA ASN A 10 12.47 -4.00 -3.46
C ASN A 10 13.12 -2.94 -2.57
N MET A 11 14.25 -3.27 -1.96
CA MET A 11 15.02 -2.35 -1.12
C MET A 11 15.64 -1.20 -1.93
N LYS A 12 15.84 -1.38 -3.24
CA LYS A 12 16.41 -0.39 -4.14
C LYS A 12 15.31 0.50 -4.73
N GLY A 13 15.55 1.83 -4.74
CA GLY A 13 14.73 2.78 -5.47
C GLY A 13 14.98 2.71 -6.99
N GLY A 14 14.00 3.12 -7.80
CA GLY A 14 14.15 3.23 -9.25
C GLY A 14 14.19 1.91 -10.04
N VAL A 15 13.75 0.79 -9.44
CA VAL A 15 13.72 -0.53 -10.10
C VAL A 15 12.39 -0.82 -10.80
N GLY A 16 11.45 0.14 -10.83
CA GLY A 16 10.17 0.00 -11.53
C GLY A 16 9.04 -0.60 -10.68
N LYS A 17 9.07 -0.54 -9.34
CA LYS A 17 7.99 -1.04 -8.48
C LYS A 17 6.64 -0.44 -8.85
N SER A 18 6.49 0.87 -8.73
CA SER A 18 5.24 1.59 -9.02
C SER A 18 4.77 1.40 -10.46
N THR A 19 5.70 1.36 -11.42
CA THR A 19 5.38 1.06 -12.83
C THR A 19 4.84 -0.36 -12.99
N THR A 20 5.43 -1.34 -12.29
CA THR A 20 4.95 -2.73 -12.30
C THR A 20 3.54 -2.82 -11.70
N VAL A 21 3.30 -2.13 -10.57
CA VAL A 21 1.96 -2.11 -9.94
C VAL A 21 0.93 -1.49 -10.87
N ALA A 22 1.22 -0.31 -11.43
CA ALA A 22 0.29 0.37 -12.33
C ALA A 22 -0.05 -0.49 -13.56
N SER A 23 0.97 -1.03 -14.24
CA SER A 23 0.78 -1.87 -15.43
C SER A 23 -0.01 -3.15 -15.12
N LEU A 24 0.28 -3.82 -14.00
CA LEU A 24 -0.47 -5.02 -13.58
C LEU A 24 -1.92 -4.66 -13.24
N ALA A 25 -2.13 -3.58 -12.49
CA ALA A 25 -3.46 -3.15 -12.08
C ALA A 25 -4.35 -2.83 -13.28
N GLU A 26 -3.85 -2.05 -14.22
CA GLU A 26 -4.57 -1.71 -15.45
C GLU A 26 -4.85 -2.95 -16.32
N THR A 27 -3.83 -3.76 -16.57
CA THR A 27 -4.00 -4.97 -17.38
C THR A 27 -5.03 -5.92 -16.79
N LEU A 28 -4.90 -6.24 -15.48
CA LEU A 28 -5.80 -7.20 -14.84
C LEU A 28 -7.21 -6.64 -14.67
N SER A 29 -7.38 -5.33 -14.49
CA SER A 29 -8.70 -4.72 -14.44
C SER A 29 -9.40 -4.71 -15.80
N THR A 30 -8.66 -4.54 -16.89
CA THR A 30 -9.21 -4.68 -18.26
C THR A 30 -9.60 -6.11 -18.61
N GLU A 31 -8.96 -7.10 -18.01
CA GLU A 31 -9.34 -8.52 -18.09
C GLU A 31 -10.56 -8.86 -17.19
N GLY A 32 -11.14 -7.87 -16.52
CA GLY A 32 -12.39 -7.98 -15.77
C GLY A 32 -12.24 -8.22 -14.26
N LEU A 33 -11.01 -8.27 -13.72
CA LEU A 33 -10.81 -8.37 -12.28
C LEU A 33 -11.13 -7.03 -11.60
N ARG A 34 -11.70 -7.12 -10.39
CA ARG A 34 -11.86 -5.96 -9.49
C ARG A 34 -10.56 -5.77 -8.72
N VAL A 35 -9.82 -4.73 -9.03
CA VAL A 35 -8.48 -4.50 -8.49
C VAL A 35 -8.48 -3.30 -7.55
N LEU A 36 -7.89 -3.47 -6.35
CA LEU A 36 -7.55 -2.39 -5.45
C LEU A 36 -6.04 -2.22 -5.40
N VAL A 37 -5.55 -1.03 -5.70
CA VAL A 37 -4.16 -0.64 -5.47
C VAL A 37 -4.08 0.15 -4.16
N ILE A 38 -3.13 -0.22 -3.30
CA ILE A 38 -2.81 0.51 -2.07
C ILE A 38 -1.38 1.01 -2.18
N ASP A 39 -1.22 2.32 -2.28
CA ASP A 39 0.08 2.97 -2.31
C ASP A 39 0.61 3.14 -0.88
N LEU A 40 1.74 2.52 -0.58
CA LEU A 40 2.45 2.63 0.69
C LEU A 40 3.75 3.43 0.56
N ASP A 41 4.06 3.98 -0.64
CA ASP A 41 5.25 4.80 -0.85
C ASP A 41 4.93 6.28 -0.67
N PRO A 42 5.56 6.99 0.29
CA PRO A 42 5.39 8.43 0.46
C PRO A 42 5.80 9.26 -0.77
N GLN A 43 6.45 8.65 -1.77
CA GLN A 43 6.71 9.31 -3.06
C GLN A 43 5.45 9.40 -3.93
N SER A 44 4.40 8.63 -3.63
CA SER A 44 3.09 8.66 -4.29
C SER A 44 3.14 8.40 -5.80
N ASN A 45 4.14 7.63 -6.25
CA ASN A 45 4.36 7.43 -7.68
C ASN A 45 3.19 6.69 -8.35
N VAL A 46 2.75 5.57 -7.80
CA VAL A 46 1.61 4.82 -8.37
C VAL A 46 0.31 5.60 -8.23
N SER A 47 0.16 6.37 -7.14
CA SER A 47 -0.99 7.26 -6.96
C SER A 47 -1.09 8.30 -8.07
N MET A 48 0.03 8.93 -8.43
CA MET A 48 0.09 9.91 -9.53
C MET A 48 -0.10 9.27 -10.90
N MET A 49 0.44 8.06 -11.10
CA MET A 49 0.32 7.35 -12.38
C MET A 49 -1.13 6.97 -12.68
N LEU A 50 -1.88 6.47 -11.67
CA LEU A 50 -3.24 5.96 -11.86
C LEU A 50 -4.32 7.04 -11.74
N ALA A 51 -4.19 7.97 -10.80
CA ALA A 51 -5.20 9.00 -10.58
C ALA A 51 -4.95 10.29 -11.40
N GLY A 52 -3.73 10.53 -11.82
CA GLY A 52 -3.32 11.83 -12.35
C GLY A 52 -3.21 12.91 -11.26
N GLN A 53 -2.54 14.00 -11.58
CA GLN A 53 -2.21 15.05 -10.62
C GLN A 53 -3.46 15.73 -10.04
N ASP A 54 -4.41 16.12 -10.87
CA ASP A 54 -5.58 16.90 -10.43
C ASP A 54 -6.46 16.09 -9.47
N ARG A 55 -6.70 14.83 -9.80
CA ARG A 55 -7.49 13.92 -8.95
C ARG A 55 -6.76 13.58 -7.66
N TRP A 56 -5.44 13.40 -7.71
CA TRP A 56 -4.64 13.18 -6.51
C TRP A 56 -4.75 14.37 -5.54
N ILE A 57 -4.68 15.63 -6.06
CA ILE A 57 -4.85 16.86 -5.26
C ILE A 57 -6.24 16.89 -4.62
N ASP A 58 -7.30 16.60 -5.39
CA ASP A 58 -8.68 16.57 -4.90
C ASP A 58 -8.87 15.53 -3.77
N LEU A 59 -8.34 14.33 -3.95
CA LEU A 59 -8.40 13.25 -2.95
C LEU A 59 -7.68 13.64 -1.66
N ARG A 60 -6.49 14.25 -1.78
CA ARG A 60 -5.74 14.78 -0.64
C ARG A 60 -6.52 15.86 0.11
N GLN A 61 -7.13 16.81 -0.60
CA GLN A 61 -7.94 17.86 0.03
C GLN A 61 -9.18 17.30 0.75
N LYS A 62 -9.71 16.17 0.28
CA LYS A 62 -10.83 15.45 0.89
C LYS A 62 -10.41 14.48 2.02
N ASN A 63 -9.15 14.44 2.39
CA ASN A 63 -8.60 13.51 3.38
C ASN A 63 -8.94 12.04 3.04
N LYS A 64 -8.85 11.68 1.75
CA LYS A 64 -9.03 10.32 1.23
C LYS A 64 -7.66 9.71 0.90
N THR A 65 -6.86 9.48 1.92
CA THR A 65 -5.47 9.04 1.79
C THR A 65 -5.13 7.93 2.79
N ILE A 66 -4.09 7.17 2.53
CA ILE A 66 -3.62 6.09 3.42
C ILE A 66 -3.10 6.66 4.75
N ASP A 67 -2.46 7.81 4.71
CA ASP A 67 -1.97 8.50 5.90
C ASP A 67 -3.11 8.90 6.81
N GLU A 68 -4.20 9.46 6.30
CA GLU A 68 -5.39 9.79 7.09
C GLU A 68 -6.09 8.53 7.63
N TYR A 69 -6.12 7.43 6.88
CA TYR A 69 -6.64 6.16 7.38
C TYR A 69 -5.86 5.67 8.61
N PHE A 70 -4.53 5.64 8.55
CA PHE A 70 -3.72 5.20 9.70
C PHE A 70 -3.68 6.25 10.82
N ASN A 71 -3.69 7.53 10.49
CA ASN A 71 -3.65 8.64 11.44
C ASN A 71 -4.84 8.59 12.41
N GLN A 72 -6.02 8.18 11.95
CA GLN A 72 -7.19 8.06 12.82
C GLN A 72 -6.97 7.09 14.00
N PHE A 73 -6.20 6.01 13.83
CA PHE A 73 -5.90 5.07 14.93
C PHE A 73 -4.88 5.63 15.92
N VAL A 74 -4.18 6.69 15.52
CA VAL A 74 -3.26 7.40 16.40
C VAL A 74 -3.99 8.51 17.16
N TYR A 75 -4.93 9.23 16.54
CA TYR A 75 -5.47 10.47 17.09
C TYR A 75 -7.00 10.56 17.20
N SER A 76 -7.77 9.75 16.46
CA SER A 76 -9.23 9.88 16.41
C SER A 76 -9.95 9.02 17.46
N THR A 77 -11.09 9.51 17.93
CA THR A 77 -12.04 8.77 18.77
C THR A 77 -13.17 8.15 17.93
N GLU A 78 -13.37 8.61 16.70
CA GLU A 78 -14.42 8.16 15.78
C GLU A 78 -13.78 7.74 14.44
N PRO A 79 -13.31 6.49 14.32
CA PRO A 79 -12.65 6.03 13.10
C PRO A 79 -13.67 5.86 11.96
N ARG A 80 -13.32 6.36 10.78
CA ARG A 80 -14.03 6.12 9.51
C ARG A 80 -13.71 4.71 9.01
N PHE A 81 -14.58 4.14 8.18
CA PHE A 81 -14.33 2.85 7.55
C PHE A 81 -13.24 2.96 6.47
N PHE A 82 -12.47 1.88 6.29
CA PHE A 82 -11.41 1.83 5.27
C PHE A 82 -11.92 2.18 3.86
N ARG A 83 -13.10 1.69 3.49
CA ARG A 83 -13.74 1.97 2.20
C ARG A 83 -13.98 3.47 1.93
N ASP A 84 -14.09 4.30 2.98
CA ASP A 84 -14.37 5.74 2.82
C ASP A 84 -13.16 6.52 2.28
N PHE A 85 -11.98 5.92 2.35
CA PHE A 85 -10.72 6.50 1.86
C PHE A 85 -10.41 6.08 0.42
N ILE A 86 -11.08 5.06 -0.12
CA ILE A 86 -10.79 4.51 -1.44
C ILE A 86 -11.35 5.44 -2.53
N ALA A 87 -10.53 5.69 -3.54
CA ALA A 87 -10.92 6.34 -4.78
C ALA A 87 -11.34 5.29 -5.81
N HIS A 88 -12.58 5.38 -6.29
CA HIS A 88 -13.13 4.42 -7.23
C HIS A 88 -12.87 4.82 -8.67
N THR A 89 -12.68 3.84 -9.54
CA THR A 89 -12.55 4.00 -11.01
C THR A 89 -11.49 5.05 -11.37
N VAL A 90 -10.23 4.75 -11.05
CA VAL A 90 -9.13 5.71 -11.22
C VAL A 90 -8.43 5.60 -12.58
N SER A 91 -8.59 4.52 -13.32
CA SER A 91 -7.95 4.36 -14.63
C SER A 91 -8.75 5.04 -15.73
N ASP A 92 -8.05 5.63 -16.69
CA ASP A 92 -8.58 6.18 -17.94
C ASP A 92 -8.44 5.21 -19.14
N VAL A 93 -7.98 4.00 -18.89
CA VAL A 93 -7.87 2.95 -19.91
C VAL A 93 -9.27 2.55 -20.40
N SER A 94 -9.43 2.43 -21.71
CA SER A 94 -10.71 2.04 -22.34
C SER A 94 -11.17 0.66 -21.88
N GLY A 95 -12.50 0.46 -21.70
CA GLY A 95 -13.09 -0.82 -21.32
C GLY A 95 -13.69 -0.87 -19.92
N GLU A 96 -13.90 0.26 -19.27
CA GLU A 96 -14.48 0.38 -17.93
C GLU A 96 -13.75 -0.49 -16.87
N PRO A 97 -12.44 -0.31 -16.70
CA PRO A 97 -11.67 -1.09 -15.75
C PRO A 97 -12.19 -0.87 -14.33
N LYS A 98 -12.35 -1.95 -13.58
CA LYS A 98 -12.72 -1.91 -12.15
C LYS A 98 -11.45 -1.76 -11.32
N LEU A 99 -10.84 -0.59 -11.39
CA LEU A 99 -9.60 -0.25 -10.71
C LEU A 99 -9.83 0.87 -9.71
N ASP A 100 -9.65 0.53 -8.46
CA ASP A 100 -9.76 1.44 -7.32
C ASP A 100 -8.38 1.66 -6.68
N LEU A 101 -8.23 2.78 -5.98
CA LEU A 101 -6.94 3.22 -5.46
C LEU A 101 -7.09 3.84 -4.07
N LEU A 102 -6.21 3.46 -3.15
CA LEU A 102 -5.95 4.21 -1.95
C LEU A 102 -4.60 4.93 -2.10
N ILE A 103 -4.67 6.25 -2.21
CA ILE A 103 -3.50 7.08 -2.50
C ILE A 103 -2.59 7.27 -1.28
N ALA A 104 -1.29 7.38 -1.51
CA ALA A 104 -0.34 7.92 -0.55
C ALA A 104 -0.11 9.41 -0.73
N THR A 105 0.44 10.04 0.30
CA THR A 105 0.96 11.41 0.26
C THR A 105 2.35 11.48 0.91
N PRO A 106 3.12 12.55 0.69
CA PRO A 106 4.40 12.72 1.36
C PRO A 106 4.33 12.71 2.89
N GLU A 107 3.16 13.03 3.45
CA GLU A 107 2.89 13.03 4.89
C GLU A 107 2.89 11.62 5.48
N PHE A 108 2.64 10.59 4.66
CA PHE A 108 2.63 9.19 5.10
C PHE A 108 3.94 8.75 5.80
N ARG A 109 5.08 9.35 5.42
CA ARG A 109 6.38 9.12 6.07
C ARG A 109 6.40 9.43 7.57
N TYR A 110 5.49 10.30 8.04
CA TYR A 110 5.44 10.70 9.45
C TYR A 110 4.53 9.82 10.29
N ILE A 111 3.63 9.05 9.68
CA ILE A 111 2.64 8.24 10.41
C ILE A 111 3.31 7.17 11.25
N GLU A 112 4.31 6.47 10.70
CA GLU A 112 5.07 5.46 11.43
C GLU A 112 5.75 6.07 12.67
N ARG A 113 6.39 7.23 12.51
CA ARG A 113 7.03 7.95 13.59
C ARG A 113 6.02 8.41 14.66
N HIS A 114 4.91 9.01 14.26
CA HIS A 114 3.88 9.48 15.18
C HIS A 114 3.25 8.32 15.97
N ALA A 115 2.99 7.20 15.29
CA ALA A 115 2.49 6.00 15.93
C ALA A 115 3.50 5.44 16.94
N LEU A 116 4.78 5.39 16.58
CA LEU A 116 5.87 5.00 17.48
C LEU A 116 5.92 5.90 18.72
N GLU A 117 5.99 7.21 18.54
CA GLU A 117 6.07 8.18 19.65
C GLU A 117 4.87 8.01 20.60
N LYS A 118 3.65 7.91 20.06
CA LYS A 118 2.44 7.79 20.89
C LYS A 118 2.33 6.44 21.60
N TRP A 119 2.52 5.34 20.89
CA TRP A 119 2.28 4.02 21.47
C TRP A 119 3.40 3.57 22.38
N VAL A 120 4.65 3.96 22.10
CA VAL A 120 5.77 3.76 23.04
C VAL A 120 5.54 4.54 24.35
N SER A 121 5.03 5.78 24.28
CA SER A 121 4.66 6.53 25.49
C SER A 121 3.52 5.87 26.29
N GLN A 122 2.73 5.01 25.67
CA GLN A 122 1.68 4.20 26.29
C GLN A 122 2.20 2.83 26.80
N GLY A 123 3.50 2.56 26.68
CA GLY A 123 4.13 1.33 27.16
C GLY A 123 4.18 0.17 26.18
N PHE A 124 3.85 0.39 24.89
CA PHE A 124 3.99 -0.64 23.86
C PHE A 124 5.45 -0.81 23.44
N ASP A 125 5.89 -2.06 23.24
CA ASP A 125 7.17 -2.37 22.64
C ASP A 125 7.09 -2.44 21.09
N ILE A 126 8.25 -2.49 20.41
CA ILE A 126 8.32 -2.50 18.94
C ILE A 126 7.60 -3.70 18.34
N ARG A 127 7.64 -4.88 18.97
CA ARG A 127 6.96 -6.09 18.46
C ARG A 127 5.44 -5.92 18.51
N GLN A 128 4.94 -5.34 19.60
CA GLN A 128 3.52 -5.02 19.74
C GLN A 128 3.06 -3.99 18.70
N LEU A 129 3.93 -3.05 18.32
CA LEU A 129 3.66 -2.07 17.27
C LEU A 129 3.55 -2.72 15.90
N ASN A 130 4.50 -3.57 15.52
CA ASN A 130 4.44 -4.32 14.26
C ASN A 130 3.14 -5.15 14.19
N THR A 131 2.85 -5.90 15.26
CA THR A 131 1.61 -6.68 15.34
C THR A 131 0.36 -5.81 15.19
N ARG A 132 0.38 -4.59 15.75
CA ARG A 132 -0.74 -3.66 15.66
C ARG A 132 -0.93 -3.15 14.23
N PHE A 133 0.15 -2.77 13.53
CA PHE A 133 0.08 -2.38 12.12
C PHE A 133 -0.41 -3.53 11.23
N SER A 134 0.12 -4.74 11.41
CA SER A 134 -0.34 -5.92 10.67
C SER A 134 -1.83 -6.17 10.88
N ARG A 135 -2.33 -6.07 12.11
CA ARG A 135 -3.77 -6.23 12.40
C ARG A 135 -4.63 -5.14 11.77
N LEU A 136 -4.19 -3.89 11.80
CA LEU A 136 -4.91 -2.78 11.18
C LEU A 136 -4.99 -2.96 9.66
N THR A 137 -3.89 -3.35 9.03
CA THR A 137 -3.84 -3.62 7.58
C THR A 137 -4.69 -4.83 7.21
N HIS A 138 -4.64 -5.91 8.01
CA HIS A 138 -5.50 -7.10 7.81
C HIS A 138 -6.98 -6.72 7.90
N SER A 139 -7.38 -6.02 8.97
CA SER A 139 -8.76 -5.58 9.14
C SER A 139 -9.24 -4.63 8.01
N ALA A 140 -8.33 -3.81 7.48
CA ALA A 140 -8.62 -2.97 6.32
C ALA A 140 -8.98 -3.81 5.09
N ILE A 141 -8.19 -4.84 4.79
CA ILE A 141 -8.44 -5.74 3.65
C ILE A 141 -9.70 -6.57 3.86
N GLU A 142 -9.92 -7.10 5.08
CA GLU A 142 -11.16 -7.83 5.40
C GLU A 142 -12.42 -6.97 5.19
N ASN A 143 -12.36 -5.69 5.55
CA ASN A 143 -13.48 -4.75 5.43
C ASN A 143 -13.95 -4.54 3.98
N VAL A 144 -13.09 -4.80 3.00
CA VAL A 144 -13.37 -4.63 1.57
C VAL A 144 -13.24 -5.93 0.76
N SER A 145 -13.07 -7.06 1.43
CA SER A 145 -12.76 -8.36 0.80
C SER A 145 -13.76 -8.81 -0.26
N ASP A 146 -15.05 -8.52 -0.07
CA ASP A 146 -16.11 -8.91 -1.03
C ASP A 146 -16.13 -8.02 -2.29
N ASN A 147 -15.43 -6.90 -2.27
CA ASN A 147 -15.46 -5.91 -3.34
C ASN A 147 -14.36 -6.13 -4.41
N TYR A 148 -13.29 -6.86 -4.06
CA TYR A 148 -12.11 -7.01 -4.90
C TYR A 148 -11.73 -8.48 -5.10
N ASP A 149 -11.14 -8.76 -6.26
CA ASP A 149 -10.55 -10.05 -6.60
C ASP A 149 -9.05 -10.03 -6.35
N LEU A 150 -8.44 -8.83 -6.42
CA LEU A 150 -7.01 -8.61 -6.24
C LEU A 150 -6.74 -7.32 -5.47
N VAL A 151 -5.81 -7.39 -4.50
CA VAL A 151 -5.22 -6.23 -3.82
C VAL A 151 -3.73 -6.19 -4.16
N LEU A 152 -3.26 -5.06 -4.68
CA LEU A 152 -1.85 -4.80 -4.99
C LEU A 152 -1.29 -3.74 -4.05
N PHE A 153 -0.23 -4.07 -3.32
CA PHE A 153 0.53 -3.10 -2.53
C PHE A 153 1.74 -2.59 -3.32
N ASP A 154 1.84 -1.26 -3.50
CA ASP A 154 3.10 -0.60 -3.91
C ASP A 154 3.90 -0.23 -2.67
N CYS A 155 4.97 -0.96 -2.39
CA CYS A 155 5.76 -0.78 -1.19
C CYS A 155 6.92 0.21 -1.40
N PRO A 156 7.27 1.04 -0.38
CA PRO A 156 8.40 1.94 -0.45
C PRO A 156 9.72 1.18 -0.60
N PRO A 157 10.80 1.84 -1.04
CA PRO A 157 12.13 1.26 -0.95
C PRO A 157 12.55 1.12 0.52
N GLY A 158 12.99 -0.08 0.90
CA GLY A 158 13.36 -0.40 2.28
C GLY A 158 12.30 -1.18 3.04
N ILE A 159 12.50 -1.28 4.35
CA ILE A 159 11.62 -2.03 5.25
C ILE A 159 11.01 -1.04 6.24
N SER A 160 9.72 -0.76 6.07
CA SER A 160 8.89 -0.03 7.02
C SER A 160 7.90 -1.00 7.69
N MET A 161 7.29 -0.62 8.80
CA MET A 161 6.26 -1.44 9.44
C MET A 161 5.06 -1.69 8.51
N PHE A 162 4.75 -0.73 7.63
CA PHE A 162 3.69 -0.88 6.63
C PHE A 162 4.07 -1.88 5.54
N ALA A 163 5.33 -1.84 5.06
CA ALA A 163 5.82 -2.80 4.09
C ALA A 163 5.88 -4.22 4.68
N GLU A 164 6.31 -4.36 5.93
CA GLU A 164 6.29 -5.65 6.66
C GLU A 164 4.86 -6.18 6.77
N ALA A 165 3.89 -5.35 7.17
CA ALA A 165 2.49 -5.73 7.25
C ALA A 165 1.91 -6.16 5.89
N ALA A 166 2.22 -5.45 4.81
CA ALA A 166 1.80 -5.80 3.47
C ALA A 166 2.38 -7.16 3.00
N ILE A 167 3.67 -7.40 3.30
CA ILE A 167 4.35 -8.66 2.99
C ILE A 167 3.72 -9.83 3.76
N GLU A 168 3.44 -9.67 5.06
CA GLU A 168 2.81 -10.71 5.89
C GLU A 168 1.42 -11.11 5.37
N LEU A 169 0.69 -10.17 4.78
CA LEU A 169 -0.64 -10.41 4.21
C LEU A 169 -0.61 -11.01 2.81
N SER A 170 0.51 -10.92 2.12
CA SER A 170 0.61 -11.25 0.71
C SER A 170 0.75 -12.75 0.46
N GLU A 171 -0.08 -13.29 -0.46
CA GLU A 171 0.11 -14.63 -1.00
C GLU A 171 1.30 -14.69 -1.97
N PHE A 172 1.58 -13.58 -2.67
CA PHE A 172 2.67 -13.47 -3.63
C PHE A 172 3.43 -12.18 -3.44
N ILE A 173 4.74 -12.25 -3.66
CA ILE A 173 5.65 -11.10 -3.63
C ILE A 173 6.33 -10.98 -4.99
N ILE A 174 6.21 -9.80 -5.60
CA ILE A 174 6.92 -9.45 -6.83
C ILE A 174 8.10 -8.56 -6.49
N ILE A 175 9.29 -8.94 -6.97
CA ILE A 175 10.53 -8.19 -6.73
C ILE A 175 11.09 -7.72 -8.08
N PRO A 176 10.65 -6.56 -8.61
CA PRO A 176 11.21 -5.99 -9.82
C PRO A 176 12.69 -5.71 -9.62
N THR A 177 13.52 -6.18 -10.54
CA THR A 177 14.98 -6.16 -10.36
C THR A 177 15.68 -5.72 -11.63
N ILE A 178 16.65 -4.81 -11.49
CA ILE A 178 17.60 -4.51 -12.55
C ILE A 178 18.74 -5.53 -12.45
N ALA A 179 19.21 -6.02 -13.58
CA ALA A 179 20.29 -7.04 -13.63
C ALA A 179 21.65 -6.43 -13.24
N ASP A 180 21.81 -6.06 -11.96
CA ASP A 180 23.06 -5.57 -11.41
C ASP A 180 23.43 -6.29 -10.09
N TYR A 181 24.69 -6.12 -9.66
CA TYR A 181 25.23 -6.78 -8.47
C TYR A 181 24.50 -6.37 -7.17
N VAL A 182 24.13 -5.10 -7.05
CA VAL A 182 23.47 -4.56 -5.84
C VAL A 182 22.06 -5.11 -5.70
N SER A 183 21.33 -5.21 -6.80
CA SER A 183 19.99 -5.81 -6.83
C SER A 183 20.03 -7.28 -6.41
N ARG A 184 21.04 -8.03 -6.84
CA ARG A 184 21.25 -9.42 -6.42
C ARG A 184 21.44 -9.54 -4.91
N LEU A 185 22.22 -8.66 -4.28
CA LEU A 185 22.40 -8.63 -2.83
C LEU A 185 21.09 -8.29 -2.10
N GLY A 186 20.27 -7.38 -2.65
CA GLY A 186 18.97 -7.03 -2.10
C GLY A 186 18.01 -8.21 -2.04
N ILE A 187 17.97 -9.05 -3.08
CA ILE A 187 17.14 -10.26 -3.11
C ILE A 187 17.55 -11.25 -2.00
N PHE A 188 18.86 -11.45 -1.80
CA PHE A 188 19.35 -12.33 -0.73
C PHE A 188 19.02 -11.80 0.66
N ALA A 189 19.10 -10.49 0.87
CA ALA A 189 18.75 -9.86 2.15
C ALA A 189 17.24 -10.01 2.44
N PHE A 190 16.40 -9.91 1.41
CA PHE A 190 14.96 -10.10 1.51
C PHE A 190 14.60 -11.54 1.89
N ARG A 191 15.21 -12.51 1.21
CA ARG A 191 14.97 -13.93 1.46
C ARG A 191 15.30 -14.39 2.90
N LYS A 192 16.28 -13.75 3.54
CA LYS A 192 16.65 -14.05 4.94
C LYS A 192 15.65 -13.58 5.98
N ARG A 193 14.74 -12.64 5.64
CA ARG A 193 13.75 -12.07 6.55
C ARG A 193 12.32 -12.57 6.29
N ALA A 194 12.01 -12.96 5.06
CA ALA A 194 10.68 -13.40 4.63
C ALA A 194 10.47 -14.92 4.77
N LEU A 195 11.50 -15.68 5.12
CA LEU A 195 11.52 -17.12 5.43
C LEU A 195 12.08 -17.35 6.85
#